data_261c7726e0759cb59c3de98d47934b2b
#
_entry.id   261c7726e0759cb59c3de98d47934b2b
#
_cell.length_a   1.000
_cell.length_b   1.000
_cell.length_c   1.000
_cell.angle_alpha   90.00
_cell.angle_beta   90.00
_cell.angle_gamma   90.00
#
_symmetry.space_group_name_H-M   'P 1'
#
loop_
_entity.id
_entity.type
_entity.pdbx_description
1 polymer ?
#
loop_
_entity_poly.entity_id
_entity_poly.type
_entity_poly.pdbx_seq_one_letter_code
_entity_poly.pdbx_strand_id
1 'polypeptide(L)'
;MEEEGRDHAERLREFILSRIETEGAIPFSRFMEWCLYHPAFGYYQTERRKIGRDGDYYTSSCVHPLFGYLISKQLRQMSEFLGGNVFNVVEMGSGRGLLCKDILHWAKEKALSFYRSLRYTLIENGPFSLSEQKEFLAEEEAAGKVVWIDGGRFGEREDGLEGCVLSNELIDAFPVHRVMLDQGRLRELYVTRRNGRFEETWDEPSDPRLFSYFESMGVSLQEGQKAEVNLRALDWMEKVGRWLKRGFVLTIDYGALARELYASYRREGTFLCYYKHQVSENPYERVGEQDLTSHVNFTALVRKGEEAGLTFTGFVPQYRFLIGLGFIEEMEGLAAGLSEIDGLKLRLSLKHLIDPEVGMGEAFKVLIQHKGVQNPRLDGLREFHSMAASPS
;
A
#
# COMPACT_ATOMS: atom_id res chain seq x y z
N MET A 1 -6.93 -8.30 27.25
CA MET A 1 -6.84 -8.18 25.77
C MET A 1 -8.20 -7.98 25.09
N GLU A 2 -9.21 -8.91 25.18
CA GLU A 2 -10.51 -8.66 24.55
C GLU A 2 -11.34 -7.58 25.26
N GLU A 3 -11.25 -7.42 26.59
CA GLU A 3 -11.91 -6.34 27.34
C GLU A 3 -11.24 -4.98 27.08
N GLU A 4 -9.94 -4.91 27.02
CA GLU A 4 -9.20 -3.68 26.69
C GLU A 4 -9.47 -3.20 25.27
N GLY A 5 -9.57 -4.12 24.30
CA GLY A 5 -9.92 -3.79 22.92
C GLY A 5 -11.33 -3.22 22.78
N ARG A 6 -12.30 -3.75 23.54
CA ARG A 6 -13.67 -3.21 23.58
C ARG A 6 -13.73 -1.81 24.20
N ASP A 7 -12.96 -1.56 25.25
CA ASP A 7 -12.86 -0.24 25.87
C ASP A 7 -12.28 0.80 24.90
N HIS A 8 -11.26 0.44 24.11
CA HIS A 8 -10.68 1.33 23.09
C HIS A 8 -11.66 1.65 21.95
N ALA A 9 -12.39 0.66 21.44
CA ALA A 9 -13.39 0.85 20.39
C ALA A 9 -14.56 1.74 20.87
N GLU A 10 -15.02 1.52 22.11
CA GLU A 10 -16.10 2.32 22.68
C GLU A 10 -15.66 3.78 22.90
N ARG A 11 -14.46 4.00 23.43
CA ARG A 11 -13.88 5.35 23.58
C ARG A 11 -13.69 6.07 22.23
N LEU A 12 -13.22 5.36 21.21
CA LEU A 12 -13.11 5.95 19.87
C LEU A 12 -14.48 6.32 19.32
N ARG A 13 -15.45 5.44 19.50
CA ARG A 13 -16.84 5.68 19.08
C ARG A 13 -17.44 6.90 19.78
N GLU A 14 -17.27 7.01 21.10
CA GLU A 14 -17.71 8.16 21.90
C GLU A 14 -17.01 9.44 21.47
N PHE A 15 -15.69 9.38 21.25
CA PHE A 15 -14.92 10.51 20.72
C PHE A 15 -15.51 11.02 19.40
N ILE A 16 -15.72 10.13 18.41
CA ILE A 16 -16.23 10.52 17.10
C ILE A 16 -17.65 11.10 17.22
N LEU A 17 -18.53 10.47 18.01
CA LEU A 17 -19.90 10.95 18.23
C LEU A 17 -19.91 12.34 18.90
N SER A 18 -19.04 12.58 19.87
CA SER A 18 -18.88 13.88 20.52
C SER A 18 -18.38 14.96 19.54
N ARG A 19 -17.45 14.59 18.65
CA ARG A 19 -16.97 15.53 17.62
C ARG A 19 -18.08 15.87 16.62
N ILE A 20 -18.87 14.90 16.19
CA ILE A 20 -20.02 15.13 15.32
C ILE A 20 -21.08 16.03 16.01
N GLU A 21 -21.26 15.87 17.34
CA GLU A 21 -22.20 16.71 18.09
C GLU A 21 -21.78 18.18 18.13
N THR A 22 -20.48 18.43 18.23
CA THR A 22 -19.91 19.78 18.36
C THR A 22 -19.65 20.47 17.03
N GLU A 23 -19.20 19.69 16.01
CA GLU A 23 -18.73 20.21 14.72
C GLU A 23 -19.76 20.05 13.59
N GLY A 24 -20.82 19.25 13.81
CA GLY A 24 -21.75 18.82 12.76
C GLY A 24 -21.28 17.57 12.03
N ALA A 25 -21.91 17.26 10.90
CA ALA A 25 -21.52 16.13 10.06
C ALA A 25 -20.06 16.29 9.56
N ILE A 26 -19.31 15.21 9.57
CA ILE A 26 -17.89 15.18 9.16
C ILE A 26 -17.71 14.41 7.85
N PRO A 27 -16.79 14.79 6.95
CA PRO A 27 -16.48 14.01 5.75
C PRO A 27 -16.07 12.58 6.12
N PHE A 28 -16.42 11.60 5.27
CA PHE A 28 -16.06 10.20 5.49
C PHE A 28 -14.55 10.01 5.63
N SER A 29 -13.76 10.77 4.89
CA SER A 29 -12.28 10.74 5.01
C SER A 29 -11.79 11.03 6.43
N ARG A 30 -12.42 11.97 7.14
CA ARG A 30 -12.08 12.28 8.53
C ARG A 30 -12.53 11.17 9.48
N PHE A 31 -13.69 10.58 9.24
CA PHE A 31 -14.15 9.41 9.99
C PHE A 31 -13.16 8.24 9.84
N MET A 32 -12.77 7.90 8.61
CA MET A 32 -11.81 6.84 8.32
C MET A 32 -10.43 7.14 8.94
N GLU A 33 -9.99 8.40 8.91
CA GLU A 33 -8.74 8.82 9.55
C GLU A 33 -8.75 8.53 11.06
N TRP A 34 -9.83 8.85 11.74
CA TRP A 34 -9.94 8.55 13.17
C TRP A 34 -10.06 7.07 13.45
N CYS A 35 -10.81 6.33 12.64
CA CYS A 35 -10.92 4.87 12.82
C CYS A 35 -9.58 4.16 12.69
N LEU A 36 -8.74 4.58 11.76
CA LEU A 36 -7.46 3.92 11.48
C LEU A 36 -6.28 4.50 12.28
N TYR A 37 -6.23 5.83 12.43
CA TYR A 37 -5.02 6.55 12.86
C TYR A 37 -5.18 7.42 14.10
N HIS A 38 -6.33 7.38 14.81
CA HIS A 38 -6.48 8.13 16.06
C HIS A 38 -5.35 7.75 17.04
N PRO A 39 -4.57 8.71 17.58
CA PRO A 39 -3.30 8.41 18.28
C PRO A 39 -3.41 7.42 19.45
N ALA A 40 -4.57 7.38 20.13
CA ALA A 40 -4.76 6.49 21.27
C ALA A 40 -5.64 5.26 20.97
N PHE A 41 -6.55 5.34 19.98
CA PHE A 41 -7.61 4.34 19.81
C PHE A 41 -7.74 3.84 18.36
N GLY A 42 -6.98 4.39 17.42
CA GLY A 42 -7.04 4.01 16.02
C GLY A 42 -6.58 2.58 15.78
N TYR A 43 -7.14 1.93 14.79
CA TYR A 43 -6.85 0.55 14.43
C TYR A 43 -5.35 0.27 14.36
N TYR A 44 -4.55 1.11 13.69
CA TYR A 44 -3.10 0.92 13.56
C TYR A 44 -2.30 1.32 14.81
N GLN A 45 -2.91 1.93 15.81
CA GLN A 45 -2.26 2.36 17.05
C GLN A 45 -2.40 1.35 18.21
N THR A 46 -3.25 0.33 18.05
CA THR A 46 -3.52 -0.67 19.09
C THR A 46 -2.58 -1.86 19.01
N GLU A 47 -2.38 -2.55 20.16
CA GLU A 47 -1.51 -3.73 20.30
C GLU A 47 -2.06 -5.01 19.64
N ARG A 48 -3.24 -4.93 19.03
CA ARG A 48 -3.87 -6.08 18.37
C ARG A 48 -3.05 -6.54 17.17
N ARG A 49 -2.86 -7.85 17.02
CA ARG A 49 -2.30 -8.43 15.79
C ARG A 49 -3.25 -8.20 14.61
N LYS A 50 -2.78 -7.53 13.57
CA LYS A 50 -3.55 -7.13 12.39
C LYS A 50 -3.26 -8.02 11.20
N ILE A 51 -2.02 -8.49 11.07
CA ILE A 51 -1.49 -9.16 9.88
C ILE A 51 -1.13 -10.62 10.18
N GLY A 52 -1.46 -11.53 9.26
CA GLY A 52 -1.13 -12.94 9.33
C GLY A 52 -2.27 -13.83 9.83
N ARG A 53 -1.96 -15.10 10.14
CA ARG A 53 -2.95 -16.14 10.45
C ARG A 53 -3.92 -15.78 11.60
N ASP A 54 -3.41 -15.07 12.61
CA ASP A 54 -4.17 -14.65 13.79
C ASP A 54 -4.64 -13.19 13.69
N GLY A 55 -4.51 -12.58 12.50
CA GLY A 55 -4.86 -11.20 12.21
C GLY A 55 -6.17 -11.05 11.44
N ASP A 56 -6.31 -9.89 10.81
CA ASP A 56 -7.52 -9.54 10.05
C ASP A 56 -7.34 -9.81 8.55
N TYR A 57 -6.09 -9.77 8.05
CA TYR A 57 -5.74 -9.98 6.64
C TYR A 57 -4.31 -10.53 6.46
N TYR A 58 -4.00 -10.98 5.23
CA TYR A 58 -2.65 -11.36 4.82
C TYR A 58 -2.09 -10.32 3.87
N THR A 59 -0.80 -10.02 3.99
CA THR A 59 -0.03 -9.22 3.03
C THR A 59 0.86 -10.10 2.16
N SER A 60 1.28 -9.63 1.00
CA SER A 60 2.20 -10.35 0.10
C SER A 60 3.49 -10.77 0.82
N SER A 61 4.02 -9.92 1.71
CA SER A 61 5.22 -10.20 2.51
C SER A 61 5.02 -11.28 3.59
N CYS A 62 3.77 -11.54 3.99
CA CYS A 62 3.45 -12.58 4.98
C CYS A 62 3.29 -13.97 4.37
N VAL A 63 3.13 -14.08 3.05
CA VAL A 63 2.92 -15.37 2.38
C VAL A 63 4.21 -16.20 2.43
N HIS A 64 5.33 -15.61 2.01
CA HIS A 64 6.63 -16.29 2.02
C HIS A 64 7.77 -15.30 1.79
N PRO A 65 8.98 -15.51 2.37
CA PRO A 65 10.16 -14.68 2.16
C PRO A 65 10.58 -14.49 0.70
N LEU A 66 10.18 -15.39 -0.20
CA LEU A 66 10.44 -15.29 -1.65
C LEU A 66 9.97 -13.96 -2.23
N PHE A 67 8.87 -13.39 -1.74
CA PHE A 67 8.40 -12.07 -2.17
C PHE A 67 9.48 -11.00 -1.93
N GLY A 68 9.98 -10.89 -0.71
CA GLY A 68 11.05 -9.96 -0.37
C GLY A 68 12.37 -10.24 -1.11
N TYR A 69 12.67 -11.50 -1.38
CA TYR A 69 13.85 -11.89 -2.18
C TYR A 69 13.78 -11.35 -3.61
N LEU A 70 12.62 -11.44 -4.25
CA LEU A 70 12.40 -10.92 -5.60
C LEU A 70 12.43 -9.38 -5.62
N ILE A 71 11.81 -8.73 -4.62
CA ILE A 71 11.93 -7.28 -4.46
C ILE A 71 13.40 -6.87 -4.30
N SER A 72 14.19 -7.61 -3.51
CA SER A 72 15.62 -7.35 -3.33
C SER A 72 16.41 -7.43 -4.66
N LYS A 73 16.06 -8.38 -5.55
CA LYS A 73 16.64 -8.47 -6.90
C LYS A 73 16.36 -7.20 -7.71
N GLN A 74 15.12 -6.71 -7.67
CA GLN A 74 14.74 -5.47 -8.35
C GLN A 74 15.47 -4.25 -7.77
N LEU A 75 15.56 -4.14 -6.45
CA LEU A 75 16.28 -3.05 -5.78
C LEU A 75 17.78 -3.07 -6.10
N ARG A 76 18.38 -4.26 -6.18
CA ARG A 76 19.78 -4.41 -6.64
C ARG A 76 19.96 -3.84 -8.04
N GLN A 77 19.09 -4.20 -8.98
CA GLN A 77 19.15 -3.68 -10.34
C GLN A 77 18.97 -2.14 -10.36
N MET A 78 18.05 -1.61 -9.55
CA MET A 78 17.87 -0.16 -9.40
C MET A 78 19.14 0.53 -8.86
N SER A 79 19.85 -0.12 -7.92
CA SER A 79 21.11 0.43 -7.39
C SER A 79 22.22 0.52 -8.44
N GLU A 80 22.25 -0.40 -9.40
CA GLU A 80 23.21 -0.41 -10.51
C GLU A 80 23.03 0.81 -11.42
N PHE A 81 21.80 1.27 -11.65
CA PHE A 81 21.51 2.52 -12.39
C PHE A 81 21.98 3.78 -11.67
N LEU A 82 22.06 3.76 -10.35
CA LEU A 82 22.53 4.91 -9.58
C LEU A 82 24.05 4.97 -9.48
N GLY A 83 24.74 3.81 -9.54
CA GLY A 83 26.20 3.72 -9.61
C GLY A 83 26.93 4.26 -8.38
N GLY A 84 26.23 4.42 -7.24
CA GLY A 84 26.79 4.99 -6.01
C GLY A 84 27.31 3.95 -5.03
N ASN A 85 28.09 4.40 -4.04
CA ASN A 85 28.57 3.54 -2.94
C ASN A 85 27.49 3.25 -1.89
N VAL A 86 26.40 4.02 -1.88
CA VAL A 86 25.27 3.91 -0.97
C VAL A 86 23.98 3.88 -1.77
N PHE A 87 23.11 2.93 -1.46
CA PHE A 87 21.76 2.84 -2.00
C PHE A 87 20.77 2.87 -0.84
N ASN A 88 19.98 3.92 -0.78
CA ASN A 88 18.97 4.07 0.27
C ASN A 88 17.65 3.44 -0.19
N VAL A 89 17.05 2.64 0.68
CA VAL A 89 15.66 2.21 0.57
C VAL A 89 14.89 2.86 1.71
N VAL A 90 13.79 3.52 1.39
CA VAL A 90 12.88 4.10 2.38
C VAL A 90 11.54 3.42 2.22
N GLU A 91 11.16 2.62 3.20
CA GLU A 91 9.88 1.91 3.24
C GLU A 91 8.93 2.61 4.21
N MET A 92 7.71 2.88 3.75
CA MET A 92 6.62 3.41 4.56
C MET A 92 5.51 2.37 4.67
N GLY A 93 4.96 2.21 5.88
CA GLY A 93 3.93 1.20 6.14
C GLY A 93 4.49 -0.23 6.20
N SER A 94 5.66 -0.41 6.78
CA SER A 94 6.40 -1.69 6.79
C SER A 94 5.76 -2.79 7.67
N GLY A 95 4.62 -2.52 8.31
CA GLY A 95 3.95 -3.47 9.20
C GLY A 95 4.91 -3.98 10.29
N ARG A 96 5.22 -5.27 10.28
CA ARG A 96 6.17 -5.89 11.22
C ARG A 96 7.64 -5.84 10.77
N GLY A 97 7.94 -5.26 9.61
CA GLY A 97 9.29 -5.23 9.06
C GLY A 97 9.71 -6.51 8.31
N LEU A 98 8.76 -7.39 7.96
CA LEU A 98 9.04 -8.65 7.26
C LEU A 98 9.72 -8.41 5.91
N LEU A 99 9.18 -7.49 5.11
CA LEU A 99 9.74 -7.18 3.79
C LEU A 99 11.17 -6.66 3.89
N CYS A 100 11.43 -5.74 4.83
CA CYS A 100 12.76 -5.24 5.13
C CYS A 100 13.74 -6.38 5.47
N LYS A 101 13.35 -7.28 6.39
CA LYS A 101 14.19 -8.42 6.80
C LYS A 101 14.52 -9.34 5.65
N ASP A 102 13.53 -9.70 4.84
CA ASP A 102 13.70 -10.60 3.70
C ASP A 102 14.59 -10.00 2.60
N ILE A 103 14.42 -8.69 2.32
CA ILE A 103 15.28 -7.95 1.40
C ILE A 103 16.74 -7.95 1.88
N LEU A 104 16.97 -7.63 3.14
CA LEU A 104 18.31 -7.60 3.72
C LEU A 104 18.95 -9.00 3.79
N HIS A 105 18.17 -10.01 4.14
CA HIS A 105 18.62 -11.39 4.18
C HIS A 105 19.09 -11.86 2.79
N TRP A 106 18.26 -11.70 1.76
CA TRP A 106 18.65 -12.07 0.41
C TRP A 106 19.88 -11.30 -0.06
N ALA A 107 19.93 -9.99 0.18
CA ALA A 107 21.07 -9.18 -0.21
C ALA A 107 22.36 -9.65 0.46
N LYS A 108 22.32 -10.03 1.74
CA LYS A 108 23.46 -10.55 2.51
C LYS A 108 23.96 -11.89 1.95
N GLU A 109 23.05 -12.81 1.62
CA GLU A 109 23.38 -14.17 1.18
C GLU A 109 23.75 -14.24 -0.31
N LYS A 110 23.12 -13.45 -1.17
CA LYS A 110 23.21 -13.59 -2.62
C LYS A 110 23.91 -12.43 -3.35
N ALA A 111 24.04 -11.26 -2.70
CA ALA A 111 24.54 -10.04 -3.34
C ALA A 111 25.33 -9.16 -2.34
N LEU A 112 26.42 -9.67 -1.79
CA LEU A 112 27.17 -9.04 -0.69
C LEU A 112 27.62 -7.60 -0.99
N SER A 113 27.99 -7.29 -2.23
CA SER A 113 28.33 -5.90 -2.63
C SER A 113 27.15 -4.97 -2.50
N PHE A 114 25.97 -5.39 -2.96
CA PHE A 114 24.72 -4.67 -2.80
C PHE A 114 24.34 -4.53 -1.32
N TYR A 115 24.44 -5.61 -0.52
CA TYR A 115 24.20 -5.55 0.92
C TYR A 115 25.09 -4.50 1.60
N ARG A 116 26.36 -4.40 1.25
CA ARG A 116 27.28 -3.41 1.83
C ARG A 116 26.86 -1.98 1.53
N SER A 117 26.37 -1.69 0.32
CA SER A 117 25.90 -0.37 -0.09
C SER A 117 24.52 -0.03 0.47
N LEU A 118 23.69 -1.04 0.78
CA LEU A 118 22.29 -0.87 1.18
C LEU A 118 22.17 -0.20 2.56
N ARG A 119 21.29 0.81 2.63
CA ARG A 119 20.83 1.48 3.85
C ARG A 119 19.30 1.48 3.81
N TYR A 120 18.70 0.97 4.84
CA TYR A 120 17.25 0.81 4.93
C TYR A 120 16.67 1.73 6.00
N THR A 121 15.67 2.52 5.63
CA THR A 121 14.96 3.42 6.53
C THR A 121 13.51 3.00 6.58
N LEU A 122 12.99 2.75 7.77
CA LEU A 122 11.58 2.50 8.02
C LEU A 122 10.91 3.78 8.50
N ILE A 123 9.76 4.11 7.90
CA ILE A 123 8.91 5.21 8.33
C ILE A 123 7.75 4.63 9.12
N GLU A 124 7.70 4.91 10.43
CA GLU A 124 6.71 4.38 11.34
C GLU A 124 6.21 5.44 12.31
N ASN A 125 4.89 5.51 12.50
CA ASN A 125 4.22 6.45 13.40
C ASN A 125 3.61 5.74 14.62
N GLY A 126 3.32 4.44 14.53
CA GLY A 126 2.72 3.67 15.59
C GLY A 126 3.75 3.24 16.64
N PRO A 127 3.61 3.64 17.91
CA PRO A 127 4.59 3.28 18.95
C PRO A 127 4.67 1.76 19.17
N PHE A 128 3.56 1.04 19.02
CA PHE A 128 3.52 -0.42 19.11
C PHE A 128 4.25 -1.07 17.94
N SER A 129 3.91 -0.70 16.71
CA SER A 129 4.58 -1.21 15.50
C SER A 129 6.08 -0.93 15.53
N LEU A 130 6.47 0.27 15.98
CA LEU A 130 7.88 0.62 16.15
C LEU A 130 8.60 -0.29 17.14
N SER A 131 7.96 -0.63 18.26
CA SER A 131 8.54 -1.55 19.26
C SER A 131 8.70 -2.96 18.70
N GLU A 132 7.67 -3.51 18.03
CA GLU A 132 7.75 -4.82 17.38
C GLU A 132 8.84 -4.86 16.30
N GLN A 133 8.92 -3.83 15.46
CA GLN A 133 9.94 -3.74 14.41
C GLN A 133 11.37 -3.70 15.00
N LYS A 134 11.60 -2.93 16.05
CA LYS A 134 12.92 -2.86 16.71
C LYS A 134 13.34 -4.19 17.32
N GLU A 135 12.42 -4.92 17.94
CA GLU A 135 12.69 -6.27 18.45
C GLU A 135 12.99 -7.23 17.30
N PHE A 136 12.17 -7.22 16.24
CA PHE A 136 12.26 -8.12 15.11
C PHE A 136 13.50 -7.89 14.22
N LEU A 137 13.96 -6.64 14.09
CA LEU A 137 15.08 -6.20 13.26
C LEU A 137 16.32 -5.81 14.09
N ALA A 138 16.43 -6.28 15.34
CA ALA A 138 17.52 -5.91 16.24
C ALA A 138 18.92 -6.24 15.70
N GLU A 139 19.06 -7.36 14.97
CA GLU A 139 20.33 -7.74 14.35
C GLU A 139 20.71 -6.80 13.20
N GLU A 140 19.74 -6.40 12.38
CA GLU A 140 19.91 -5.49 11.25
C GLU A 140 20.21 -4.06 11.73
N GLU A 141 19.59 -3.63 12.83
CA GLU A 141 19.88 -2.36 13.50
C GLU A 141 21.32 -2.37 14.04
N ALA A 142 21.70 -3.40 14.78
CA ALA A 142 23.05 -3.56 15.31
C ALA A 142 24.13 -3.62 14.21
N ALA A 143 23.78 -4.16 13.04
CA ALA A 143 24.64 -4.16 11.86
C ALA A 143 24.67 -2.79 11.13
N GLY A 144 23.94 -1.79 11.59
CA GLY A 144 23.84 -0.45 11.00
C GLY A 144 23.13 -0.44 9.64
N LYS A 145 22.24 -1.42 9.39
CA LYS A 145 21.50 -1.57 8.13
C LYS A 145 20.15 -0.91 8.16
N VAL A 146 19.51 -0.86 9.32
CA VAL A 146 18.15 -0.34 9.51
C VAL A 146 18.17 0.86 10.45
N VAL A 147 17.42 1.88 10.09
CA VAL A 147 17.11 3.04 10.94
C VAL A 147 15.63 3.37 10.83
N TRP A 148 15.07 4.02 11.84
CA TRP A 148 13.69 4.50 11.86
C TRP A 148 13.63 6.02 11.84
N ILE A 149 12.63 6.53 11.13
CA ILE A 149 12.27 7.94 11.18
C ILE A 149 10.76 8.08 11.43
N ASP A 150 10.40 9.13 12.15
CA ASP A 150 9.01 9.53 12.35
C ASP A 150 8.40 10.01 11.02
N GLY A 151 7.17 9.61 10.72
CA GLY A 151 6.49 9.95 9.46
C GLY A 151 6.20 11.45 9.31
N GLY A 152 6.07 12.20 10.42
CA GLY A 152 5.99 13.66 10.39
C GLY A 152 7.25 14.28 9.76
N ARG A 153 8.41 13.66 9.97
CA ARG A 153 9.71 14.09 9.45
C ARG A 153 10.02 13.58 8.05
N PHE A 154 9.12 12.78 7.47
CA PHE A 154 9.25 12.29 6.10
C PHE A 154 9.29 13.45 5.10
N GLY A 155 10.34 13.49 4.28
CA GLY A 155 10.52 14.52 3.27
C GLY A 155 11.07 15.85 3.79
N GLU A 156 11.43 15.99 5.08
CA GLU A 156 11.99 17.22 5.65
C GLU A 156 13.52 17.37 5.42
N ARG A 157 14.20 16.31 4.97
CA ARG A 157 15.65 16.40 4.72
C ARG A 157 15.91 17.28 3.50
N GLU A 158 16.57 18.40 3.71
CA GLU A 158 16.96 19.37 2.65
C GLU A 158 17.85 18.72 1.57
N ASP A 159 18.65 17.72 1.96
CA ASP A 159 19.54 17.00 1.04
C ASP A 159 18.80 16.09 0.05
N GLY A 160 17.49 15.85 0.23
CA GLY A 160 16.70 14.94 -0.59
C GLY A 160 17.16 13.49 -0.51
N LEU A 161 16.52 12.61 -1.29
CA LEU A 161 16.81 11.17 -1.33
C LEU A 161 17.45 10.78 -2.66
N GLU A 162 18.55 10.01 -2.60
CA GLU A 162 19.01 9.16 -3.71
C GLU A 162 18.81 7.69 -3.35
N GLY A 163 18.01 6.95 -4.14
CA GLY A 163 17.67 5.56 -3.83
C GLY A 163 16.27 5.15 -4.29
N CYS A 164 15.56 4.41 -3.46
CA CYS A 164 14.21 3.94 -3.74
C CYS A 164 13.26 4.24 -2.57
N VAL A 165 12.12 4.87 -2.86
CA VAL A 165 10.96 4.89 -1.96
C VAL A 165 10.11 3.66 -2.27
N LEU A 166 9.87 2.83 -1.26
CA LEU A 166 9.12 1.59 -1.36
C LEU A 166 7.85 1.68 -0.51
N SER A 167 6.71 1.33 -1.10
CA SER A 167 5.46 1.12 -0.38
C SER A 167 4.81 -0.18 -0.84
N ASN A 168 4.40 -1.00 0.11
CA ASN A 168 3.66 -2.24 -0.12
C ASN A 168 2.43 -2.27 0.77
N GLU A 169 1.24 -2.26 0.18
CA GLU A 169 -0.03 -2.25 0.93
C GLU A 169 -0.06 -1.10 1.95
N LEU A 170 0.11 0.12 1.44
CA LEU A 170 0.14 1.35 2.22
C LEU A 170 -1.00 2.29 1.85
N ILE A 171 -1.21 2.48 0.53
CA ILE A 171 -2.04 3.56 0.01
C ILE A 171 -3.52 3.20 0.08
N ASP A 172 -3.86 1.93 0.01
CA ASP A 172 -5.20 1.38 0.16
C ASP A 172 -5.85 1.77 1.50
N ALA A 173 -5.04 1.89 2.55
CA ALA A 173 -5.47 2.29 3.90
C ALA A 173 -5.47 3.82 4.14
N PHE A 174 -5.09 4.64 3.16
CA PHE A 174 -5.19 6.09 3.33
C PHE A 174 -6.65 6.55 3.34
N PRO A 175 -7.01 7.50 4.22
CA PRO A 175 -8.36 8.04 4.30
C PRO A 175 -8.87 8.56 2.96
N VAL A 176 -10.06 8.09 2.56
CA VAL A 176 -10.69 8.44 1.29
C VAL A 176 -11.94 9.29 1.48
N HIS A 177 -12.16 10.19 0.54
CA HIS A 177 -13.47 10.84 0.35
C HIS A 177 -14.36 9.87 -0.44
N ARG A 178 -15.57 9.65 0.02
CA ARG A 178 -16.59 8.91 -0.74
C ARG A 178 -17.51 9.90 -1.40
N VAL A 179 -17.67 9.79 -2.70
CA VAL A 179 -18.46 10.73 -3.51
C VAL A 179 -19.50 9.99 -4.35
N MET A 180 -20.50 10.72 -4.80
CA MET A 180 -21.55 10.23 -5.69
C MET A 180 -21.96 11.32 -6.67
N LEU A 181 -22.27 10.95 -7.90
CA LEU A 181 -22.95 11.85 -8.82
C LEU A 181 -24.46 11.79 -8.57
N ASP A 182 -25.07 12.91 -8.14
CA ASP A 182 -26.49 13.03 -7.85
C ASP A 182 -27.08 14.26 -8.56
N GLN A 183 -28.07 14.04 -9.39
CA GLN A 183 -28.72 15.08 -10.24
C GLN A 183 -27.70 15.94 -11.01
N GLY A 184 -26.67 15.27 -11.58
CA GLY A 184 -25.58 15.91 -12.31
C GLY A 184 -24.61 16.72 -11.46
N ARG A 185 -24.65 16.61 -10.14
CA ARG A 185 -23.75 17.27 -9.20
C ARG A 185 -22.94 16.26 -8.39
N LEU A 186 -21.68 16.56 -8.17
CA LEU A 186 -20.86 15.76 -7.26
C LEU A 186 -21.28 16.06 -5.83
N ARG A 187 -21.59 15.00 -5.09
CA ARG A 187 -21.89 15.03 -3.66
C ARG A 187 -20.85 14.23 -2.91
N GLU A 188 -20.54 14.63 -1.68
CA GLU A 188 -19.66 13.91 -0.79
C GLU A 188 -20.43 13.26 0.35
N LEU A 189 -20.01 12.07 0.77
CA LEU A 189 -20.54 11.36 1.91
C LEU A 189 -19.98 11.94 3.21
N TYR A 190 -20.88 12.34 4.07
CA TYR A 190 -20.60 12.77 5.45
C TYR A 190 -21.16 11.77 6.45
N VAL A 191 -20.46 11.62 7.55
CA VAL A 191 -20.92 10.85 8.71
C VAL A 191 -21.53 11.78 9.72
N THR A 192 -22.76 11.51 10.11
CA THR A 192 -23.52 12.23 11.13
C THR A 192 -23.97 11.29 12.24
N ARG A 193 -24.71 11.81 13.23
CA ARG A 193 -25.30 10.99 14.30
C ARG A 193 -26.81 11.17 14.37
N ARG A 194 -27.52 10.04 14.59
CA ARG A 194 -28.92 10.04 14.93
C ARG A 194 -29.20 8.96 15.96
N ASN A 195 -29.90 9.31 17.03
CA ASN A 195 -30.24 8.39 18.12
C ASN A 195 -29.00 7.62 18.68
N GLY A 196 -27.85 8.29 18.79
CA GLY A 196 -26.61 7.69 19.28
C GLY A 196 -25.92 6.72 18.32
N ARG A 197 -26.33 6.65 17.05
CA ARG A 197 -25.75 5.82 15.99
C ARG A 197 -25.17 6.71 14.90
N PHE A 198 -24.17 6.18 14.18
CA PHE A 198 -23.68 6.80 12.95
C PHE A 198 -24.71 6.66 11.84
N GLU A 199 -24.91 7.74 11.08
CA GLU A 199 -25.73 7.77 9.87
C GLU A 199 -24.95 8.48 8.77
N GLU A 200 -25.28 8.15 7.53
CA GLU A 200 -24.73 8.80 6.34
C GLU A 200 -25.62 9.94 5.86
N THR A 201 -24.99 11.01 5.41
CA THR A 201 -25.66 12.10 4.68
C THR A 201 -24.80 12.57 3.52
N TRP A 202 -25.40 13.16 2.51
CA TRP A 202 -24.72 13.65 1.33
C TRP A 202 -24.82 15.17 1.28
N ASP A 203 -23.67 15.83 1.02
CA ASP A 203 -23.59 17.28 0.95
C ASP A 203 -22.55 17.70 -0.12
N GLU A 204 -22.29 19.01 -0.23
CA GLU A 204 -21.28 19.57 -1.11
C GLU A 204 -19.87 19.03 -0.75
N PRO A 205 -18.99 18.85 -1.73
CA PRO A 205 -17.61 18.42 -1.49
C PRO A 205 -16.85 19.30 -0.50
N SER A 206 -16.17 18.68 0.47
CA SER A 206 -15.41 19.37 1.53
C SER A 206 -14.06 19.92 1.04
N ASP A 207 -13.52 19.37 -0.05
CA ASP A 207 -12.25 19.80 -0.65
C ASP A 207 -12.48 20.18 -2.13
N PRO A 208 -12.07 21.39 -2.57
CA PRO A 208 -12.27 21.83 -3.95
C PRO A 208 -11.58 20.94 -4.99
N ARG A 209 -10.56 20.18 -4.62
CA ARG A 209 -9.87 19.24 -5.53
C ARG A 209 -10.79 18.11 -6.00
N LEU A 210 -11.84 17.79 -5.24
CA LEU A 210 -12.80 16.75 -5.61
C LEU A 210 -13.56 17.09 -6.91
N PHE A 211 -13.82 18.36 -7.18
CA PHE A 211 -14.55 18.78 -8.38
C PHE A 211 -13.80 18.51 -9.68
N SER A 212 -12.48 18.64 -9.68
CA SER A 212 -11.65 18.43 -10.88
C SER A 212 -11.01 17.04 -10.96
N TYR A 213 -11.17 16.21 -9.91
CA TYR A 213 -10.46 14.94 -9.79
C TYR A 213 -10.72 13.99 -10.97
N PHE A 214 -11.97 13.75 -11.29
CA PHE A 214 -12.35 12.81 -12.36
C PHE A 214 -12.01 13.36 -13.75
N GLU A 215 -12.29 14.63 -13.99
CA GLU A 215 -11.97 15.31 -15.26
C GLU A 215 -10.47 15.28 -15.55
N SER A 216 -9.64 15.51 -14.52
CA SER A 216 -8.19 15.45 -14.65
C SER A 216 -7.67 14.12 -15.19
N MET A 217 -8.42 13.02 -15.05
CA MET A 217 -8.06 11.68 -15.53
C MET A 217 -8.84 11.24 -16.77
N GLY A 218 -9.71 12.10 -17.29
CA GLY A 218 -10.53 11.80 -18.46
C GLY A 218 -11.59 10.72 -18.19
N VAL A 219 -12.13 10.67 -16.97
CA VAL A 219 -13.22 9.78 -16.56
C VAL A 219 -14.39 10.59 -16.00
N SER A 220 -15.59 10.02 -16.02
CA SER A 220 -16.80 10.61 -15.45
C SER A 220 -17.62 9.54 -14.75
N LEU A 221 -18.26 9.91 -13.65
CA LEU A 221 -19.20 9.04 -12.95
C LEU A 221 -20.54 9.03 -13.65
N GLN A 222 -21.27 7.94 -13.52
CA GLN A 222 -22.66 7.83 -13.93
C GLN A 222 -23.58 8.33 -12.81
N GLU A 223 -24.80 8.73 -13.15
CA GLU A 223 -25.82 9.13 -12.17
C GLU A 223 -26.03 8.03 -11.12
N GLY A 224 -25.97 8.40 -9.85
CA GLY A 224 -26.03 7.48 -8.68
C GLY A 224 -24.81 6.58 -8.48
N GLN A 225 -23.74 6.73 -9.27
CA GLN A 225 -22.51 5.97 -9.05
C GLN A 225 -21.71 6.57 -7.90
N LYS A 226 -21.30 5.70 -6.95
CA LYS A 226 -20.41 6.03 -5.84
C LYS A 226 -18.97 5.73 -6.22
N ALA A 227 -18.03 6.46 -5.61
CA ALA A 227 -16.60 6.27 -5.84
C ALA A 227 -15.78 6.79 -4.64
N GLU A 228 -14.60 6.22 -4.47
CA GLU A 228 -13.60 6.70 -3.53
C GLU A 228 -12.60 7.62 -4.24
N VAL A 229 -12.21 8.71 -3.55
CA VAL A 229 -11.17 9.65 -3.98
C VAL A 229 -10.13 9.76 -2.87
N ASN A 230 -8.91 9.33 -3.15
CA ASN A 230 -7.80 9.34 -2.22
C ASN A 230 -6.91 10.57 -2.45
N LEU A 231 -7.30 11.72 -1.88
CA LEU A 231 -6.50 12.96 -1.98
C LEU A 231 -5.20 12.84 -1.18
N ARG A 232 -5.17 12.05 -0.09
CA ARG A 232 -3.98 11.84 0.71
C ARG A 232 -2.89 11.09 -0.06
N ALA A 233 -3.27 10.18 -0.96
CA ALA A 233 -2.34 9.51 -1.86
C ALA A 233 -1.67 10.49 -2.84
N LEU A 234 -2.41 11.51 -3.30
CA LEU A 234 -1.84 12.58 -4.13
C LEU A 234 -0.85 13.43 -3.34
N ASP A 235 -1.21 13.84 -2.13
CA ASP A 235 -0.33 14.63 -1.25
C ASP A 235 0.95 13.84 -0.91
N TRP A 236 0.83 12.53 -0.65
CA TRP A 236 1.95 11.63 -0.43
C TRP A 236 2.86 11.52 -1.66
N MET A 237 2.30 11.27 -2.84
CA MET A 237 3.08 11.14 -4.09
C MET A 237 3.79 12.45 -4.43
N GLU A 238 3.15 13.60 -4.21
CA GLU A 238 3.78 14.90 -4.39
C GLU A 238 4.98 15.10 -3.46
N LYS A 239 4.81 14.75 -2.18
CA LYS A 239 5.89 14.81 -1.18
C LYS A 239 7.05 13.89 -1.54
N VAL A 240 6.76 12.65 -1.95
CA VAL A 240 7.75 11.68 -2.45
C VAL A 240 8.50 12.22 -3.65
N GLY A 241 7.77 12.70 -4.68
CA GLY A 241 8.38 13.19 -5.91
C GLY A 241 9.25 14.42 -5.70
N ARG A 242 8.86 15.31 -4.78
CA ARG A 242 9.69 16.48 -4.42
C ARG A 242 10.95 16.09 -3.64
N TRP A 243 10.83 15.13 -2.73
CA TRP A 243 11.92 14.67 -1.89
C TRP A 243 12.95 13.82 -2.65
N LEU A 244 12.50 12.97 -3.58
CA LEU A 244 13.39 12.15 -4.41
C LEU A 244 14.18 13.04 -5.37
N LYS A 245 15.51 13.09 -5.21
CA LYS A 245 16.43 13.76 -6.14
C LYS A 245 16.79 12.87 -7.32
N ARG A 246 17.13 11.62 -7.04
CA ARG A 246 17.55 10.65 -8.05
C ARG A 246 17.22 9.23 -7.59
N GLY A 247 16.55 8.45 -8.42
CA GLY A 247 16.21 7.07 -8.08
C GLY A 247 14.80 6.68 -8.49
N PHE A 248 14.15 5.88 -7.65
CA PHE A 248 12.92 5.20 -7.98
C PHE A 248 11.85 5.34 -6.89
N VAL A 249 10.60 5.24 -7.31
CA VAL A 249 9.45 5.01 -6.45
C VAL A 249 8.84 3.67 -6.89
N LEU A 250 8.78 2.71 -5.98
CA LEU A 250 8.19 1.40 -6.18
C LEU A 250 6.95 1.27 -5.29
N THR A 251 5.78 1.26 -5.90
CA THR A 251 4.49 1.15 -5.23
C THR A 251 3.85 -0.18 -5.58
N ILE A 252 3.55 -0.99 -4.58
CA ILE A 252 2.85 -2.28 -4.72
C ILE A 252 1.58 -2.19 -3.89
N ASP A 253 0.42 -2.29 -4.57
CA ASP A 253 -0.86 -2.16 -3.90
C ASP A 253 -1.97 -2.76 -4.77
N TYR A 254 -3.15 -3.01 -4.20
CA TYR A 254 -4.28 -3.45 -5.00
C TYR A 254 -5.11 -2.26 -5.51
N GLY A 255 -5.52 -2.37 -6.75
CA GLY A 255 -6.22 -1.28 -7.43
C GLY A 255 -6.18 -1.40 -8.95
N ALA A 256 -6.47 -0.29 -9.61
CA ALA A 256 -6.57 -0.27 -11.07
C ALA A 256 -6.26 1.12 -11.65
N LEU A 257 -6.21 1.20 -12.98
CA LEU A 257 -6.24 2.48 -13.68
C LEU A 257 -7.63 3.12 -13.58
N ALA A 258 -7.70 4.45 -13.64
CA ALA A 258 -8.94 5.20 -13.43
C ALA A 258 -10.12 4.72 -14.30
N ARG A 259 -9.87 4.35 -15.57
CA ARG A 259 -10.92 3.86 -16.47
C ARG A 259 -11.59 2.56 -16.00
N GLU A 260 -10.81 1.69 -15.36
CA GLU A 260 -11.32 0.44 -14.79
C GLU A 260 -11.92 0.69 -13.40
N LEU A 261 -11.25 1.50 -12.59
CA LEU A 261 -11.68 1.79 -11.22
C LEU A 261 -13.04 2.48 -11.18
N TYR A 262 -13.28 3.42 -12.10
CA TYR A 262 -14.53 4.18 -12.21
C TYR A 262 -15.42 3.73 -13.36
N ALA A 263 -15.26 2.49 -13.82
CA ALA A 263 -16.12 1.94 -14.85
C ALA A 263 -17.59 1.91 -14.39
N SER A 264 -18.52 2.12 -15.31
CA SER A 264 -19.95 2.28 -15.03
C SER A 264 -20.61 1.09 -14.32
N TYR A 265 -20.02 -0.11 -14.43
CA TYR A 265 -20.50 -1.30 -13.70
C TYR A 265 -20.10 -1.32 -12.21
N ARG A 266 -19.11 -0.52 -11.78
CA ARG A 266 -18.71 -0.37 -10.37
C ARG A 266 -19.56 0.73 -9.72
N ARG A 267 -20.80 0.40 -9.39
CA ARG A 267 -21.76 1.41 -8.90
C ARG A 267 -21.56 1.83 -7.46
N GLU A 268 -21.03 0.95 -6.61
CA GLU A 268 -20.89 1.17 -5.16
C GLU A 268 -19.46 1.54 -4.74
N GLY A 269 -18.52 1.67 -5.72
CA GLY A 269 -17.09 1.91 -5.43
C GLY A 269 -16.34 0.63 -5.09
N THR A 270 -15.30 0.77 -4.26
CA THR A 270 -14.35 -0.31 -3.92
C THR A 270 -14.05 -0.39 -2.42
N PHE A 271 -14.73 0.43 -1.61
CA PHE A 271 -14.50 0.49 -0.18
C PHE A 271 -14.89 -0.83 0.50
N LEU A 272 -13.98 -1.37 1.31
CA LEU A 272 -14.16 -2.62 2.07
C LEU A 272 -13.60 -2.49 3.49
N CYS A 273 -14.16 -3.28 4.39
CA CYS A 273 -13.71 -3.45 5.76
C CYS A 273 -13.24 -4.90 5.98
N TYR A 274 -12.13 -5.08 6.70
CA TYR A 274 -11.59 -6.40 7.03
C TYR A 274 -11.53 -6.62 8.54
N TYR A 275 -12.06 -7.74 8.99
CA TYR A 275 -12.03 -8.17 10.39
C TYR A 275 -11.98 -9.70 10.49
N LYS A 276 -10.91 -10.27 11.10
CA LYS A 276 -10.73 -11.72 11.27
C LYS A 276 -10.99 -12.50 9.96
N HIS A 277 -10.36 -12.03 8.87
CA HIS A 277 -10.50 -12.59 7.51
C HIS A 277 -11.93 -12.55 6.92
N GLN A 278 -12.82 -11.77 7.50
CA GLN A 278 -14.15 -11.51 6.97
C GLN A 278 -14.20 -10.14 6.32
N VAL A 279 -14.88 -10.06 5.19
CA VAL A 279 -15.08 -8.83 4.44
C VAL A 279 -16.48 -8.27 4.72
N SER A 280 -16.56 -6.95 4.91
CA SER A 280 -17.81 -6.21 5.14
C SER A 280 -17.74 -4.87 4.42
N GLU A 281 -18.90 -4.28 4.11
CA GLU A 281 -19.01 -2.92 3.58
C GLU A 281 -19.45 -1.90 4.66
N ASN A 282 -19.62 -2.36 5.91
CA ASN A 282 -20.11 -1.53 7.00
C ASN A 282 -18.99 -0.99 7.90
N PRO A 283 -18.57 0.28 7.74
CA PRO A 283 -17.50 0.86 8.54
C PRO A 283 -17.92 1.20 9.98
N TYR A 284 -19.23 1.22 10.26
CA TYR A 284 -19.79 1.72 11.54
C TYR A 284 -19.96 0.62 12.59
N GLU A 285 -19.80 -0.64 12.22
CA GLU A 285 -20.05 -1.77 13.11
C GLU A 285 -18.91 -2.00 14.11
N ARG A 286 -17.66 -1.89 13.64
CA ARG A 286 -16.44 -2.20 14.42
C ARG A 286 -15.44 -1.04 14.34
N VAL A 287 -15.86 0.12 14.84
CA VAL A 287 -15.08 1.37 14.81
C VAL A 287 -13.76 1.18 15.57
N GLY A 288 -12.62 1.33 14.88
CA GLY A 288 -11.29 1.12 15.46
C GLY A 288 -10.88 -0.34 15.65
N GLU A 289 -11.71 -1.31 15.25
CA GLU A 289 -11.43 -2.74 15.39
C GLU A 289 -11.29 -3.48 14.06
N GLN A 290 -11.60 -2.84 12.94
CA GLN A 290 -11.50 -3.40 11.59
C GLN A 290 -10.63 -2.51 10.72
N ASP A 291 -9.97 -3.11 9.73
CA ASP A 291 -9.29 -2.36 8.70
C ASP A 291 -10.29 -1.77 7.70
N LEU A 292 -10.00 -0.58 7.21
CA LEU A 292 -10.82 0.15 6.25
C LEU A 292 -9.96 0.46 5.03
N THR A 293 -10.36 -0.03 3.88
CA THR A 293 -9.54 0.04 2.68
C THR A 293 -10.33 0.46 1.44
N SER A 294 -9.62 0.94 0.44
CA SER A 294 -10.16 1.17 -0.90
C SER A 294 -9.12 0.89 -1.97
N HIS A 295 -9.55 0.56 -3.17
CA HIS A 295 -8.63 0.33 -4.28
C HIS A 295 -7.87 1.59 -4.68
N VAL A 296 -6.57 1.43 -4.93
CA VAL A 296 -5.68 2.52 -5.32
C VAL A 296 -5.92 2.93 -6.78
N ASN A 297 -6.03 4.23 -7.02
CA ASN A 297 -6.08 4.80 -8.35
C ASN A 297 -4.67 5.06 -8.89
N PHE A 298 -4.13 4.13 -9.64
CA PHE A 298 -2.78 4.25 -10.18
C PHE A 298 -2.63 5.34 -11.26
N THR A 299 -3.70 5.67 -12.00
CA THR A 299 -3.65 6.82 -12.92
C THR A 299 -3.40 8.13 -12.18
N ALA A 300 -4.04 8.30 -11.02
CA ALA A 300 -3.86 9.50 -10.19
C ALA A 300 -2.43 9.58 -9.64
N LEU A 301 -1.87 8.45 -9.18
CA LEU A 301 -0.48 8.39 -8.71
C LEU A 301 0.53 8.71 -9.81
N VAL A 302 0.35 8.15 -11.01
CA VAL A 302 1.24 8.43 -12.16
C VAL A 302 1.23 9.92 -12.47
N ARG A 303 0.06 10.52 -12.65
CA ARG A 303 -0.07 11.95 -12.97
C ARG A 303 0.52 12.85 -11.91
N LYS A 304 0.19 12.56 -10.65
CA LYS A 304 0.72 13.36 -9.53
C LYS A 304 2.23 13.24 -9.40
N GLY A 305 2.78 12.05 -9.64
CA GLY A 305 4.22 11.83 -9.70
C GLY A 305 4.88 12.63 -10.83
N GLU A 306 4.29 12.65 -12.02
CA GLU A 306 4.79 13.45 -13.16
C GLU A 306 4.76 14.94 -12.86
N GLU A 307 3.68 15.46 -12.25
CA GLU A 307 3.61 16.85 -11.77
C GLU A 307 4.71 17.17 -10.75
N ALA A 308 5.13 16.19 -9.94
CA ALA A 308 6.20 16.30 -8.95
C ALA A 308 7.60 16.01 -9.52
N GLY A 309 7.72 15.83 -10.85
CA GLY A 309 8.98 15.65 -11.57
C GLY A 309 9.48 14.21 -11.64
N LEU A 310 8.62 13.22 -11.35
CA LEU A 310 8.89 11.81 -11.65
C LEU A 310 8.60 11.50 -13.12
N THR A 311 9.21 10.44 -13.62
CA THR A 311 8.94 9.88 -14.95
C THR A 311 8.35 8.49 -14.79
N PHE A 312 7.29 8.19 -15.52
CA PHE A 312 6.69 6.85 -15.56
C PHE A 312 7.69 5.83 -16.12
N THR A 313 7.89 4.71 -15.41
CA THR A 313 8.75 3.60 -15.87
C THR A 313 7.93 2.41 -16.33
N GLY A 314 6.89 2.04 -15.57
CA GLY A 314 6.00 0.95 -15.93
C GLY A 314 4.95 0.66 -14.88
N PHE A 315 3.89 -0.05 -15.35
CA PHE A 315 2.77 -0.49 -14.52
C PHE A 315 2.34 -1.87 -15.00
N VAL A 316 2.41 -2.87 -14.09
CA VAL A 316 2.10 -4.26 -14.40
C VAL A 316 1.37 -4.93 -13.22
N PRO A 317 0.59 -6.01 -13.45
CA PRO A 317 0.12 -6.86 -12.37
C PRO A 317 1.26 -7.52 -11.61
N GLN A 318 1.07 -7.79 -10.32
CA GLN A 318 2.08 -8.39 -9.44
C GLN A 318 2.62 -9.72 -10.01
N TYR A 319 1.76 -10.58 -10.57
CA TYR A 319 2.23 -11.84 -11.11
C TYR A 319 3.27 -11.66 -12.23
N ARG A 320 3.05 -10.68 -13.12
CA ARG A 320 4.02 -10.39 -14.19
C ARG A 320 5.33 -9.88 -13.62
N PHE A 321 5.25 -8.98 -12.65
CA PHE A 321 6.42 -8.43 -11.99
C PHE A 321 7.26 -9.52 -11.33
N LEU A 322 6.64 -10.40 -10.54
CA LEU A 322 7.34 -11.47 -9.84
C LEU A 322 7.92 -12.51 -10.81
N ILE A 323 7.18 -12.90 -11.86
CA ILE A 323 7.68 -13.81 -12.89
C ILE A 323 8.89 -13.17 -13.61
N GLY A 324 8.84 -11.88 -13.94
CA GLY A 324 9.96 -11.15 -14.54
C GLY A 324 11.22 -11.16 -13.70
N LEU A 325 11.10 -11.24 -12.39
CA LEU A 325 12.21 -11.33 -11.45
C LEU A 325 12.70 -12.76 -11.20
N GLY A 326 12.11 -13.77 -11.86
CA GLY A 326 12.53 -15.17 -11.76
C GLY A 326 11.81 -15.95 -10.66
N PHE A 327 10.52 -15.65 -10.43
CA PHE A 327 9.70 -16.34 -9.42
C PHE A 327 9.68 -17.85 -9.60
N ILE A 328 9.56 -18.34 -10.84
CA ILE A 328 9.44 -19.77 -11.13
C ILE A 328 10.75 -20.49 -10.80
N GLU A 329 11.88 -19.93 -11.24
CA GLU A 329 13.22 -20.47 -10.99
C GLU A 329 13.54 -20.53 -9.49
N GLU A 330 13.23 -19.49 -8.76
CA GLU A 330 13.44 -19.45 -7.30
C GLU A 330 12.54 -20.44 -6.57
N MET A 331 11.26 -20.54 -6.96
CA MET A 331 10.30 -21.49 -6.39
C MET A 331 10.77 -22.94 -6.60
N GLU A 332 11.21 -23.29 -7.81
CA GLU A 332 11.69 -24.64 -8.11
C GLU A 332 13.01 -24.91 -7.36
N GLY A 333 13.89 -23.92 -7.25
CA GLY A 333 15.10 -24.01 -6.45
C GLY A 333 14.83 -24.29 -4.97
N LEU A 334 13.82 -23.62 -4.39
CA LEU A 334 13.39 -23.89 -3.01
C LEU A 334 12.76 -25.27 -2.84
N ALA A 335 12.06 -25.78 -3.84
CA ALA A 335 11.41 -27.07 -3.80
C ALA A 335 12.37 -28.24 -4.01
N ALA A 336 13.49 -28.05 -4.67
CA ALA A 336 14.42 -29.11 -5.11
C ALA A 336 15.03 -29.95 -3.98
N GLY A 337 15.08 -29.41 -2.75
CA GLY A 337 15.63 -30.15 -1.58
C GLY A 337 14.55 -30.73 -0.64
N LEU A 338 13.26 -30.62 -1.00
CA LEU A 338 12.14 -31.02 -0.16
C LEU A 338 11.59 -32.40 -0.57
N SER A 339 10.83 -33.02 0.35
CA SER A 339 9.98 -34.17 -0.02
C SER A 339 8.94 -33.76 -1.06
N GLU A 340 8.42 -34.73 -1.84
CA GLU A 340 7.39 -34.46 -2.85
C GLU A 340 6.16 -33.74 -2.24
N ILE A 341 5.73 -34.17 -1.05
CA ILE A 341 4.59 -33.57 -0.33
C ILE A 341 4.91 -32.13 0.11
N ASP A 342 6.08 -31.90 0.66
CA ASP A 342 6.46 -30.57 1.15
C ASP A 342 6.75 -29.61 -0.01
N GLY A 343 7.33 -30.10 -1.09
CA GLY A 343 7.50 -29.36 -2.33
C GLY A 343 6.14 -28.95 -2.93
N LEU A 344 5.14 -29.83 -2.91
CA LEU A 344 3.80 -29.50 -3.36
C LEU A 344 3.13 -28.43 -2.47
N LYS A 345 3.23 -28.57 -1.14
CA LYS A 345 2.71 -27.55 -0.20
C LYS A 345 3.35 -26.19 -0.44
N LEU A 346 4.67 -26.15 -0.63
CA LEU A 346 5.38 -24.91 -0.93
C LEU A 346 4.87 -24.27 -2.22
N ARG A 347 4.76 -25.02 -3.31
CA ARG A 347 4.24 -24.51 -4.60
C ARG A 347 2.81 -23.98 -4.47
N LEU A 348 1.94 -24.67 -3.73
CA LEU A 348 0.57 -24.23 -3.50
C LEU A 348 0.52 -22.93 -2.69
N SER A 349 1.36 -22.79 -1.66
CA SER A 349 1.46 -21.56 -0.87
C SER A 349 1.97 -20.40 -1.73
N LEU A 350 3.05 -20.61 -2.47
CA LEU A 350 3.66 -19.59 -3.33
C LEU A 350 2.77 -19.19 -4.50
N LYS A 351 1.98 -20.12 -5.05
CA LYS A 351 1.03 -19.86 -6.12
C LYS A 351 0.11 -18.69 -5.77
N HIS A 352 -0.27 -18.51 -4.51
CA HIS A 352 -1.13 -17.42 -4.07
C HIS A 352 -0.58 -16.03 -4.41
N LEU A 353 0.74 -15.85 -4.47
CA LEU A 353 1.38 -14.58 -4.87
C LEU A 353 1.20 -14.22 -6.35
N ILE A 354 1.05 -15.24 -7.21
CA ILE A 354 1.02 -15.06 -8.67
C ILE A 354 -0.28 -15.55 -9.32
N ASP A 355 -1.21 -16.14 -8.59
CA ASP A 355 -2.47 -16.60 -9.16
C ASP A 355 -3.34 -15.39 -9.56
N PRO A 356 -3.71 -15.27 -10.86
CA PRO A 356 -4.47 -14.11 -11.33
C PRO A 356 -5.97 -14.18 -11.02
N GLU A 357 -6.52 -15.34 -10.68
CA GLU A 357 -7.96 -15.53 -10.50
C GLU A 357 -8.38 -15.55 -9.03
N VAL A 358 -7.64 -16.27 -8.19
CA VAL A 358 -7.99 -16.53 -6.79
C VAL A 358 -6.98 -15.91 -5.81
N GLY A 359 -5.79 -15.56 -6.31
CA GLY A 359 -4.69 -15.03 -5.51
C GLY A 359 -4.51 -13.51 -5.63
N MET A 360 -3.35 -13.07 -5.19
CA MET A 360 -2.94 -11.66 -5.20
C MET A 360 -2.40 -11.21 -6.57
N GLY A 361 -2.20 -12.14 -7.51
CA GLY A 361 -1.43 -11.89 -8.73
C GLY A 361 -1.97 -10.80 -9.63
N GLU A 362 -3.28 -10.79 -9.91
CA GLU A 362 -3.91 -9.77 -10.77
C GLU A 362 -4.45 -8.58 -9.96
N ALA A 363 -4.98 -8.80 -8.77
CA ALA A 363 -5.56 -7.74 -7.95
C ALA A 363 -4.50 -6.70 -7.54
N PHE A 364 -3.30 -7.17 -7.19
CA PHE A 364 -2.17 -6.33 -6.87
C PHE A 364 -1.46 -5.84 -8.14
N LYS A 365 -1.05 -4.58 -8.09
CA LYS A 365 -0.36 -3.89 -9.17
C LYS A 365 0.98 -3.34 -8.67
N VAL A 366 1.92 -3.29 -9.57
CA VAL A 366 3.23 -2.69 -9.33
C VAL A 366 3.40 -1.50 -10.25
N LEU A 367 3.54 -0.32 -9.64
CA LEU A 367 3.88 0.93 -10.31
C LEU A 367 5.33 1.27 -10.00
N ILE A 368 6.11 1.55 -11.04
CA ILE A 368 7.46 2.12 -10.89
C ILE A 368 7.51 3.46 -11.61
N GLN A 369 7.99 4.46 -10.89
CA GLN A 369 8.36 5.77 -11.42
C GLN A 369 9.82 6.05 -11.06
N HIS A 370 10.51 6.92 -11.82
CA HIS A 370 11.89 7.26 -11.56
C HIS A 370 12.16 8.76 -11.70
N LYS A 371 13.30 9.22 -11.19
CA LYS A 371 13.79 10.59 -11.33
C LYS A 371 15.29 10.60 -11.52
N GLY A 372 15.79 11.40 -12.47
CA GLY A 372 17.24 11.56 -12.69
C GLY A 372 17.97 10.30 -13.16
N VAL A 373 17.25 9.32 -13.73
CA VAL A 373 17.78 8.08 -14.31
C VAL A 373 17.41 8.04 -15.80
N GLN A 374 18.31 7.59 -16.65
CA GLN A 374 18.06 7.54 -18.08
C GLN A 374 17.54 6.17 -18.50
N ASN A 375 16.31 6.12 -19.05
CA ASN A 375 15.69 4.95 -19.69
C ASN A 375 15.91 3.61 -18.94
N PRO A 376 15.54 3.51 -17.64
CA PRO A 376 15.79 2.30 -16.88
C PRO A 376 14.97 1.14 -17.43
N ARG A 377 15.66 0.03 -17.78
CA ARG A 377 15.03 -1.24 -18.15
C ARG A 377 15.10 -2.17 -16.96
N LEU A 378 13.95 -2.45 -16.37
CA LEU A 378 13.84 -3.23 -15.15
C LEU A 378 13.27 -4.62 -15.45
N ASP A 379 13.84 -5.63 -14.83
CA ASP A 379 13.49 -7.04 -15.08
C ASP A 379 12.04 -7.35 -14.71
N GLY A 380 11.54 -6.78 -13.61
CA GLY A 380 10.14 -6.92 -13.22
C GLY A 380 9.12 -6.30 -14.17
N LEU A 381 9.56 -5.44 -15.11
CA LEU A 381 8.70 -4.80 -16.12
C LEU A 381 8.87 -5.37 -17.53
N ARG A 382 9.60 -6.50 -17.68
CA ARG A 382 9.80 -7.12 -19.00
C ARG A 382 8.48 -7.55 -19.61
N GLU A 383 8.29 -7.25 -20.91
CA GLU A 383 7.20 -7.81 -21.68
C GLU A 383 7.49 -9.29 -21.95
N PHE A 384 6.61 -10.15 -21.50
CA PHE A 384 6.61 -11.55 -21.95
C PHE A 384 5.97 -11.57 -23.32
N HIS A 385 6.77 -11.81 -24.35
CA HIS A 385 6.23 -12.20 -25.65
C HIS A 385 5.49 -13.52 -25.42
N SER A 386 4.18 -13.52 -25.57
CA SER A 386 3.41 -14.75 -25.59
C SER A 386 4.08 -15.63 -26.64
N MET A 387 4.51 -16.83 -26.27
CA MET A 387 4.79 -17.91 -27.21
C MET A 387 3.44 -18.37 -27.79
N ALA A 388 2.75 -17.47 -28.49
CA ALA A 388 1.70 -17.85 -29.40
C ALA A 388 2.40 -18.53 -30.56
N ALA A 389 2.25 -19.85 -30.60
CA ALA A 389 2.68 -20.69 -31.71
C ALA A 389 2.26 -20.00 -33.02
N SER A 390 3.23 -19.79 -33.91
CA SER A 390 2.97 -19.44 -35.28
C SER A 390 2.04 -20.52 -35.85
N PRO A 391 0.87 -20.18 -36.44
CA PRO A 391 0.14 -21.15 -37.20
C PRO A 391 0.96 -21.49 -38.44
N SER A 392 1.35 -22.76 -38.52
CA SER A 392 1.87 -23.38 -39.75
C SER A 392 0.81 -23.44 -40.85
#